data_53c4ae9e76404578ba8498d45ba2a226
#
_entry.id   53c4ae9e76404578ba8498d45ba2a226
#
_cell.length_a   1.000
_cell.length_b   1.000
_cell.length_c   1.000
_cell.angle_alpha   90.00
_cell.angle_beta   90.00
_cell.angle_gamma   90.00
#
_symmetry.space_group_name_H-M   'P 1'
#
loop_
_entity.id
_entity.type
_entity.pdbx_description
1 polymer ?
#
loop_
_entity_poly.entity_id
_entity_poly.type
_entity_poly.pdbx_seq_one_letter_code
_entity_poly.pdbx_strand_id
1 'polypeptide(L)'
;MDRLKRIFNKIAPPPQKAADGRDQWPSRTAFILASLSGVIGMGNFLRYPSTVFNNHGLQWFIPYLLALVLLAVPALALELAAGNAYRGGTVTAFNKISRRMRGTGFALNYVGLVVSIYFIPIIAWGMVFFQKSFTSPLPWAGNTESYFMYEVAGSVNPNTSGTWVDYPGTSFDGRLVGWNAFLFFLVWLCIFRGTGWTGRVVYFTMGMPLIVIVILIGRGASLPNAGRGIRMYFATWRSEALGGTGIWQDAVGQVFYSTGVGFGFYTAYASYNHQFANAAQDAVILVFTNAFLEASLAFAAFGIVGFMGMTPEPGNPMGSYSLGFMTYPEAFVHMPGSNFWSALFFLTLAVVGVSSTFVMLDAFMTLIMDSAFARTRRWTRAWVATVLVFVVFLLSLPNCTQFGYYYLDGIDRWINNVGLVFVVWAECVSATTVYRFEDVVDQVGLQSYVAYNAGFFGAQLLSLIIGHIVGVEAGVGVGFGIFIIVSIAAVVVARTPTAEVTARRFGGYGYASKLYYLAFYSVSYQSCSRPCADISSGQSTSP
;
A
#
# COMPACT_ATOMS: atom_id res chain seq x y z
N MET A 1 -8.98 -22.30 -32.08
CA MET A 1 -9.35 -22.01 -30.68
C MET A 1 -8.43 -22.72 -29.68
N ASP A 2 -8.11 -23.99 -29.86
CA ASP A 2 -7.30 -24.77 -28.89
C ASP A 2 -5.86 -24.29 -28.72
N ARG A 3 -5.22 -23.81 -29.80
CA ARG A 3 -3.86 -23.25 -29.73
C ARG A 3 -3.80 -21.99 -28.89
N LEU A 4 -4.77 -21.07 -29.06
CA LEU A 4 -4.90 -19.85 -28.25
C LEU A 4 -5.22 -20.18 -26.79
N LYS A 5 -6.09 -21.14 -26.55
CA LYS A 5 -6.42 -21.62 -25.20
C LYS A 5 -5.21 -22.25 -24.51
N ARG A 6 -4.38 -23.02 -25.23
CA ARG A 6 -3.11 -23.57 -24.71
C ARG A 6 -2.10 -22.48 -24.37
N ILE A 7 -1.93 -21.48 -25.23
CA ILE A 7 -1.03 -20.34 -24.99
C ILE A 7 -1.53 -19.56 -23.77
N PHE A 8 -2.84 -19.25 -23.71
CA PHE A 8 -3.44 -18.55 -22.59
C PHE A 8 -3.28 -19.33 -21.26
N ASN A 9 -3.52 -20.66 -21.26
CA ASN A 9 -3.34 -21.48 -20.06
C ASN A 9 -1.85 -21.64 -19.67
N LYS A 10 -0.91 -21.44 -20.58
CA LYS A 10 0.53 -21.43 -20.28
C LYS A 10 0.94 -20.12 -19.61
N ILE A 11 0.39 -18.98 -20.02
CA ILE A 11 0.64 -17.66 -19.45
C ILE A 11 -0.13 -17.49 -18.15
N ALA A 12 -1.42 -17.82 -18.15
CA ALA A 12 -2.34 -17.71 -17.02
C ALA A 12 -2.90 -19.11 -16.66
N PRO A 13 -2.17 -19.89 -15.85
CA PRO A 13 -2.55 -21.26 -15.50
C PRO A 13 -3.95 -21.34 -14.84
N PRO A 14 -4.64 -22.49 -14.98
CA PRO A 14 -5.95 -22.68 -14.35
C PRO A 14 -5.86 -22.70 -12.81
N PRO A 15 -6.98 -22.39 -12.11
CA PRO A 15 -7.07 -22.47 -10.66
C PRO A 15 -6.65 -23.84 -10.14
N GLN A 16 -5.97 -23.84 -9.00
CA GLN A 16 -5.58 -25.07 -8.29
C GLN A 16 -6.22 -25.08 -6.90
N LYS A 17 -6.37 -26.28 -6.34
CA LYS A 17 -6.78 -26.47 -4.95
C LYS A 17 -5.71 -27.25 -4.21
N ALA A 18 -5.44 -26.81 -2.98
CA ALA A 18 -4.57 -27.53 -2.07
C ALA A 18 -5.25 -28.80 -1.51
N ALA A 19 -4.49 -29.67 -0.89
CA ALA A 19 -5.00 -30.92 -0.31
C ALA A 19 -6.08 -30.71 0.77
N ASP A 20 -6.06 -29.56 1.43
CA ASP A 20 -7.07 -29.11 2.41
C ASP A 20 -8.36 -28.54 1.77
N GLY A 21 -8.45 -28.55 0.44
CA GLY A 21 -9.58 -28.01 -0.33
C GLY A 21 -9.58 -26.49 -0.48
N ARG A 22 -8.62 -25.77 0.11
CA ARG A 22 -8.46 -24.32 -0.05
C ARG A 22 -7.96 -24.00 -1.45
N ASP A 23 -8.41 -22.88 -2.00
CA ASP A 23 -7.88 -22.36 -3.26
C ASP A 23 -6.38 -22.11 -3.12
N GLN A 24 -5.63 -22.35 -4.19
CA GLN A 24 -4.19 -22.16 -4.25
C GLN A 24 -3.80 -21.37 -5.50
N TRP A 25 -2.80 -20.49 -5.37
CA TRP A 25 -2.25 -19.80 -6.53
C TRP A 25 -1.67 -20.79 -7.53
N PRO A 26 -1.96 -20.62 -8.82
CA PRO A 26 -1.47 -21.55 -9.85
C PRO A 26 0.06 -21.49 -10.04
N SER A 27 0.69 -20.41 -9.60
CA SER A 27 2.15 -20.22 -9.62
C SER A 27 2.58 -19.10 -8.68
N ARG A 28 3.86 -19.08 -8.29
CA ARG A 28 4.47 -17.97 -7.55
C ARG A 28 4.34 -16.66 -8.31
N THR A 29 4.51 -16.70 -9.64
CA THR A 29 4.35 -15.50 -10.49
C THR A 29 2.94 -14.93 -10.40
N ALA A 30 1.89 -15.78 -10.40
CA ALA A 30 0.51 -15.33 -10.24
C ALA A 30 0.29 -14.65 -8.88
N PHE A 31 0.88 -15.20 -7.80
CA PHE A 31 0.86 -14.58 -6.47
C PHE A 31 1.56 -13.21 -6.46
N ILE A 32 2.77 -13.11 -7.01
CA ILE A 32 3.53 -11.85 -7.06
C ILE A 32 2.78 -10.79 -7.88
N LEU A 33 2.26 -11.15 -9.07
CA LEU A 33 1.49 -10.22 -9.90
C LEU A 33 0.18 -9.79 -9.22
N ALA A 34 -0.52 -10.71 -8.56
CA ALA A 34 -1.72 -10.39 -7.80
C ALA A 34 -1.43 -9.45 -6.64
N SER A 35 -0.34 -9.67 -5.92
CA SER A 35 0.11 -8.81 -4.82
C SER A 35 0.53 -7.42 -5.34
N LEU A 36 1.28 -7.35 -6.44
CA LEU A 36 1.66 -6.09 -7.08
C LEU A 36 0.45 -5.32 -7.62
N SER A 37 -0.60 -6.01 -8.09
CA SER A 37 -1.81 -5.33 -8.55
C SER A 37 -2.58 -4.60 -7.45
N GLY A 38 -2.35 -4.95 -6.19
CA GLY A 38 -2.88 -4.23 -5.03
C GLY A 38 -2.16 -2.92 -4.74
N VAL A 39 -0.88 -2.82 -5.09
CA VAL A 39 -0.01 -1.70 -4.70
C VAL A 39 0.37 -0.79 -5.84
N ILE A 40 0.48 -1.29 -7.07
CA ILE A 40 0.68 -0.44 -8.25
C ILE A 40 -0.66 0.22 -8.59
N GLY A 41 -0.83 1.42 -8.10
CA GLY A 41 -2.08 2.16 -8.14
C GLY A 41 -1.87 3.67 -8.34
N MET A 42 -2.90 4.44 -8.03
CA MET A 42 -2.82 5.91 -8.12
C MET A 42 -1.73 6.50 -7.20
N GLY A 43 -1.34 5.81 -6.12
CA GLY A 43 -0.23 6.21 -5.27
C GLY A 43 1.07 6.37 -6.05
N ASN A 44 1.38 5.44 -6.93
CA ASN A 44 2.59 5.46 -7.77
C ASN A 44 2.51 6.55 -8.85
N PHE A 45 1.32 6.80 -9.40
CA PHE A 45 1.11 7.77 -10.48
C PHE A 45 1.03 9.21 -9.98
N LEU A 46 0.44 9.43 -8.80
CA LEU A 46 0.06 10.76 -8.33
C LEU A 46 0.74 11.13 -7.01
N ARG A 47 0.67 10.25 -6.00
CA ARG A 47 1.15 10.59 -4.65
C ARG A 47 2.67 10.58 -4.56
N TYR A 48 3.34 9.57 -5.08
CA TYR A 48 4.80 9.53 -5.05
C TYR A 48 5.44 10.75 -5.73
N PRO A 49 5.11 11.08 -7.00
CA PRO A 49 5.71 12.23 -7.65
C PRO A 49 5.39 13.56 -6.97
N SER A 50 4.17 13.76 -6.45
CA SER A 50 3.80 14.98 -5.73
C SER A 50 4.57 15.13 -4.42
N THR A 51 4.73 14.02 -3.67
CA THR A 51 5.49 14.02 -2.42
C THR A 51 6.97 14.29 -2.67
N VAL A 52 7.56 13.68 -3.70
CA VAL A 52 8.96 13.96 -4.09
C VAL A 52 9.15 15.40 -4.55
N PHE A 53 8.19 15.95 -5.29
CA PHE A 53 8.22 17.35 -5.73
C PHE A 53 8.25 18.31 -4.53
N ASN A 54 7.39 18.08 -3.54
CA ASN A 54 7.32 18.90 -2.33
C ASN A 54 8.59 18.80 -1.46
N ASN A 55 9.28 17.65 -1.50
CA ASN A 55 10.49 17.38 -0.72
C ASN A 55 11.80 17.61 -1.51
N HIS A 56 11.73 18.27 -2.65
CA HIS A 56 12.86 18.78 -3.42
C HIS A 56 13.84 17.75 -4.03
N GLY A 57 13.40 16.55 -4.32
CA GLY A 57 14.17 15.68 -5.24
C GLY A 57 15.14 14.70 -4.59
N LEU A 58 16.44 14.77 -4.90
CA LEU A 58 17.40 13.67 -4.65
C LEU A 58 17.55 13.28 -3.17
N GLN A 59 17.53 14.23 -2.23
CA GLN A 59 17.62 13.94 -0.79
C GLN A 59 16.46 13.10 -0.26
N TRP A 60 15.31 13.11 -0.94
CA TRP A 60 14.16 12.27 -0.64
C TRP A 60 14.49 10.78 -0.60
N PHE A 61 15.41 10.35 -1.47
CA PHE A 61 15.77 8.93 -1.55
C PHE A 61 16.40 8.38 -0.27
N ILE A 62 17.00 9.22 0.58
CA ILE A 62 17.60 8.76 1.84
C ILE A 62 16.53 8.24 2.80
N PRO A 63 15.58 9.07 3.31
CA PRO A 63 14.54 8.58 4.19
C PRO A 63 13.63 7.52 3.53
N TYR A 64 13.38 7.66 2.22
CA TYR A 64 12.58 6.70 1.46
C TYR A 64 13.21 5.30 1.43
N LEU A 65 14.48 5.16 1.05
CA LEU A 65 15.17 3.87 1.00
C LEU A 65 15.36 3.27 2.40
N LEU A 66 15.62 4.10 3.41
CA LEU A 66 15.68 3.64 4.80
C LEU A 66 14.32 3.10 5.26
N ALA A 67 13.23 3.80 4.97
CA ALA A 67 11.89 3.33 5.30
C ALA A 67 11.52 2.03 4.55
N LEU A 68 11.89 1.89 3.28
CA LEU A 68 11.68 0.64 2.53
C LEU A 68 12.37 -0.55 3.20
N VAL A 69 13.67 -0.40 3.53
CA VAL A 69 14.48 -1.51 4.06
C VAL A 69 14.14 -1.81 5.51
N LEU A 70 13.99 -0.77 6.35
CA LEU A 70 13.87 -0.95 7.80
C LEU A 70 12.42 -1.13 8.26
N LEU A 71 11.43 -0.67 7.48
CA LEU A 71 10.02 -0.73 7.88
C LEU A 71 9.19 -1.62 6.95
N ALA A 72 9.16 -1.33 5.64
CA ALA A 72 8.26 -2.03 4.72
C ALA A 72 8.64 -3.50 4.52
N VAL A 73 9.92 -3.81 4.25
CA VAL A 73 10.35 -5.21 4.02
C VAL A 73 10.06 -6.10 5.22
N PRO A 74 10.44 -5.73 6.48
CA PRO A 74 10.15 -6.59 7.63
C PRO A 74 8.65 -6.72 7.90
N ALA A 75 7.88 -5.63 7.83
CA ALA A 75 6.45 -5.68 8.07
C ALA A 75 5.73 -6.54 7.02
N LEU A 76 6.08 -6.39 5.73
CA LEU A 76 5.52 -7.23 4.68
C LEU A 76 5.92 -8.70 4.83
N ALA A 77 7.17 -8.98 5.21
CA ALA A 77 7.61 -10.35 5.48
C ALA A 77 6.79 -10.99 6.61
N LEU A 78 6.43 -10.22 7.64
CA LEU A 78 5.56 -10.67 8.72
C LEU A 78 4.15 -11.01 8.22
N GLU A 79 3.50 -10.12 7.46
CA GLU A 79 2.17 -10.37 6.88
C GLU A 79 2.15 -11.63 6.00
N LEU A 80 3.16 -11.78 5.12
CA LEU A 80 3.29 -12.95 4.25
C LEU A 80 3.54 -14.23 5.05
N ALA A 81 4.40 -14.18 6.06
CA ALA A 81 4.68 -15.31 6.92
C ALA A 81 3.46 -15.75 7.72
N ALA A 82 2.71 -14.80 8.29
CA ALA A 82 1.46 -15.08 9.01
C ALA A 82 0.41 -15.73 8.09
N GLY A 83 0.27 -15.24 6.85
CA GLY A 83 -0.62 -15.84 5.86
C GLY A 83 -0.22 -17.24 5.45
N ASN A 84 1.05 -17.46 5.14
CA ASN A 84 1.60 -18.77 4.75
C ASN A 84 1.44 -19.80 5.88
N ALA A 85 1.83 -19.42 7.12
CA ALA A 85 1.85 -20.32 8.26
C ALA A 85 0.44 -20.75 8.71
N TYR A 86 -0.47 -19.80 8.82
CA TYR A 86 -1.79 -20.05 9.39
C TYR A 86 -2.88 -20.34 8.35
N ARG A 87 -2.59 -20.17 7.06
CA ARG A 87 -3.48 -20.48 5.94
C ARG A 87 -4.90 -19.96 6.15
N GLY A 88 -5.01 -18.67 6.51
CA GLY A 88 -6.26 -17.97 6.78
C GLY A 88 -6.13 -16.47 6.58
N GLY A 89 -7.27 -15.78 6.47
CA GLY A 89 -7.28 -14.31 6.45
C GLY A 89 -6.70 -13.72 7.74
N THR A 90 -6.50 -12.41 7.76
CA THR A 90 -5.83 -11.69 8.86
C THR A 90 -6.37 -12.04 10.25
N VAL A 91 -7.70 -12.06 10.41
CA VAL A 91 -8.31 -12.38 11.72
C VAL A 91 -7.99 -13.80 12.18
N THR A 92 -7.93 -14.76 11.25
CA THR A 92 -7.54 -16.14 11.56
C THR A 92 -6.08 -16.20 11.96
N ALA A 93 -5.19 -15.52 11.22
CA ALA A 93 -3.76 -15.48 11.51
C ALA A 93 -3.48 -14.84 12.87
N PHE A 94 -3.99 -13.63 13.13
CA PHE A 94 -3.74 -12.92 14.39
C PHE A 94 -4.41 -13.57 15.61
N ASN A 95 -5.55 -14.24 15.42
CA ASN A 95 -6.15 -15.05 16.49
C ASN A 95 -5.30 -16.28 16.85
N LYS A 96 -4.54 -16.83 15.89
CA LYS A 96 -3.59 -17.93 16.12
C LYS A 96 -2.29 -17.44 16.76
N ILE A 97 -1.86 -16.21 16.45
CA ILE A 97 -0.73 -15.55 17.14
C ILE A 97 -1.09 -15.39 18.62
N SER A 98 -2.21 -14.73 18.90
CA SER A 98 -2.80 -14.64 20.25
C SER A 98 -4.27 -14.27 20.14
N ARG A 99 -5.12 -14.91 20.98
CA ARG A 99 -6.53 -14.56 21.06
C ARG A 99 -6.78 -13.08 21.39
N ARG A 100 -5.85 -12.45 22.16
CA ARG A 100 -5.90 -11.02 22.52
C ARG A 100 -5.61 -10.11 21.31
N MET A 101 -4.84 -10.59 20.32
CA MET A 101 -4.44 -9.84 19.11
C MET A 101 -5.40 -10.03 17.93
N ARG A 102 -6.52 -10.72 18.13
CA ARG A 102 -7.55 -10.87 17.10
C ARG A 102 -8.04 -9.53 16.54
N GLY A 103 -8.08 -8.48 17.38
CA GLY A 103 -8.45 -7.12 16.99
C GLY A 103 -7.56 -6.53 15.90
N THR A 104 -6.25 -6.80 15.93
CA THR A 104 -5.29 -6.38 14.90
C THR A 104 -5.67 -6.92 13.52
N GLY A 105 -6.11 -8.20 13.44
CA GLY A 105 -6.57 -8.77 12.19
C GLY A 105 -7.83 -8.09 11.62
N PHE A 106 -8.74 -7.61 12.46
CA PHE A 106 -9.87 -6.80 12.02
C PHE A 106 -9.43 -5.41 11.57
N ALA A 107 -8.51 -4.77 12.31
CA ALA A 107 -8.02 -3.43 12.00
C ALA A 107 -7.32 -3.38 10.63
N LEU A 108 -6.49 -4.38 10.29
CA LEU A 108 -5.85 -4.54 8.98
C LEU A 108 -6.89 -4.52 7.84
N ASN A 109 -7.91 -5.35 7.93
CA ASN A 109 -8.96 -5.37 6.90
C ASN A 109 -9.83 -4.12 6.89
N TYR A 110 -10.02 -3.47 8.05
CA TYR A 110 -10.79 -2.24 8.15
C TYR A 110 -10.14 -1.11 7.35
N VAL A 111 -8.81 -0.97 7.41
CA VAL A 111 -8.08 0.01 6.60
C VAL A 111 -8.34 -0.22 5.11
N GLY A 112 -8.16 -1.43 4.61
CA GLY A 112 -8.43 -1.77 3.21
C GLY A 112 -9.88 -1.54 2.79
N LEU A 113 -10.84 -1.84 3.66
CA LEU A 113 -12.27 -1.59 3.41
C LEU A 113 -12.57 -0.09 3.29
N VAL A 114 -12.10 0.73 4.24
CA VAL A 114 -12.33 2.19 4.24
C VAL A 114 -11.71 2.82 3.01
N VAL A 115 -10.47 2.43 2.66
CA VAL A 115 -9.83 2.91 1.43
C VAL A 115 -10.66 2.53 0.20
N SER A 116 -11.18 1.31 0.12
CA SER A 116 -12.01 0.88 -1.01
C SER A 116 -13.30 1.71 -1.18
N ILE A 117 -13.83 2.29 -0.10
CA ILE A 117 -15.05 3.11 -0.13
C ILE A 117 -14.83 4.44 -0.87
N TYR A 118 -13.68 5.10 -0.68
CA TYR A 118 -13.44 6.40 -1.29
C TYR A 118 -12.57 6.31 -2.57
N PHE A 119 -11.87 5.21 -2.78
CA PHE A 119 -10.92 5.06 -3.88
C PHE A 119 -11.61 4.96 -5.25
N ILE A 120 -12.74 4.24 -5.34
CA ILE A 120 -13.53 4.13 -6.59
C ILE A 120 -14.13 5.48 -7.00
N PRO A 121 -14.73 6.32 -6.13
CA PRO A 121 -15.12 7.68 -6.47
C PRO A 121 -14.02 8.55 -7.09
N ILE A 122 -12.76 8.42 -6.61
CA ILE A 122 -11.63 9.13 -7.25
C ILE A 122 -11.42 8.64 -8.69
N ILE A 123 -11.55 7.34 -8.92
CA ILE A 123 -11.45 6.78 -10.27
C ILE A 123 -12.62 7.26 -11.12
N ALA A 124 -13.82 7.43 -10.55
CA ALA A 124 -14.97 7.98 -11.24
C ALA A 124 -14.72 9.41 -11.75
N TRP A 125 -13.99 10.26 -11.03
CA TRP A 125 -13.49 11.53 -11.57
C TRP A 125 -12.65 11.33 -12.82
N GLY A 126 -11.72 10.36 -12.79
CA GLY A 126 -10.92 9.99 -13.97
C GLY A 126 -11.78 9.51 -15.16
N MET A 127 -12.88 8.81 -14.90
CA MET A 127 -13.81 8.36 -15.95
C MET A 127 -14.57 9.51 -16.58
N VAL A 128 -14.88 10.59 -15.85
CA VAL A 128 -15.45 11.81 -16.43
C VAL A 128 -14.45 12.45 -17.41
N PHE A 129 -13.19 12.58 -17.01
CA PHE A 129 -12.13 13.05 -17.92
C PHE A 129 -11.94 12.10 -19.12
N PHE A 130 -11.93 10.78 -18.89
CA PHE A 130 -11.83 9.79 -19.96
C PHE A 130 -12.94 9.97 -21.00
N GLN A 131 -14.19 10.06 -20.55
CA GLN A 131 -15.35 10.27 -21.43
C GLN A 131 -15.20 11.54 -22.27
N LYS A 132 -14.72 12.61 -21.66
CA LYS A 132 -14.55 13.92 -22.32
C LYS A 132 -13.26 14.02 -23.14
N SER A 133 -12.33 13.07 -23.01
CA SER A 133 -11.11 13.01 -23.83
C SER A 133 -11.39 12.79 -25.31
N PHE A 134 -12.59 12.36 -25.69
CA PHE A 134 -13.00 12.16 -27.10
C PHE A 134 -13.64 13.39 -27.75
N THR A 135 -13.71 14.51 -27.02
CA THR A 135 -14.21 15.80 -27.57
C THR A 135 -13.04 16.70 -27.96
N SER A 136 -13.22 17.49 -29.03
CA SER A 136 -12.20 18.45 -29.49
C SER A 136 -12.85 19.83 -29.70
N PRO A 137 -12.31 20.89 -29.08
CA PRO A 137 -11.20 20.92 -28.14
C PRO A 137 -11.53 20.20 -26.81
N LEU A 138 -10.48 19.87 -26.02
CA LEU A 138 -10.67 19.29 -24.69
C LEU A 138 -11.38 20.31 -23.79
N PRO A 139 -12.46 19.94 -23.05
CA PRO A 139 -13.29 20.89 -22.30
C PRO A 139 -12.56 21.68 -21.20
N TRP A 140 -11.44 21.14 -20.70
CA TRP A 140 -10.63 21.78 -19.65
C TRP A 140 -9.50 22.64 -20.19
N ALA A 141 -9.36 22.77 -21.52
CA ALA A 141 -8.28 23.57 -22.11
C ALA A 141 -8.34 25.04 -21.66
N GLY A 142 -7.27 25.50 -21.02
CA GLY A 142 -7.13 26.86 -20.51
C GLY A 142 -7.81 27.13 -19.15
N ASN A 143 -8.49 26.14 -18.55
CA ASN A 143 -9.15 26.29 -17.25
C ASN A 143 -9.30 24.97 -16.49
N THR A 144 -8.23 24.18 -16.44
CA THR A 144 -8.24 22.81 -15.94
C THR A 144 -8.60 22.72 -14.46
N GLU A 145 -8.11 23.65 -13.63
CA GLU A 145 -8.41 23.68 -12.20
C GLU A 145 -9.90 23.90 -11.94
N SER A 146 -10.50 24.95 -12.54
CA SER A 146 -11.93 25.21 -12.39
C SER A 146 -12.78 24.07 -12.96
N TYR A 147 -12.37 23.49 -14.08
CA TYR A 147 -13.05 22.33 -14.65
C TYR A 147 -13.05 21.15 -13.67
N PHE A 148 -11.90 20.81 -13.07
CA PHE A 148 -11.84 19.76 -12.08
C PHE A 148 -12.68 20.07 -10.84
N MET A 149 -12.48 21.23 -10.24
CA MET A 149 -13.11 21.56 -8.96
C MET A 149 -14.64 21.69 -9.09
N TYR A 150 -15.13 22.36 -10.14
CA TYR A 150 -16.56 22.68 -10.24
C TYR A 150 -17.33 21.70 -11.13
N GLU A 151 -16.76 21.29 -12.25
CA GLU A 151 -17.48 20.42 -13.20
C GLU A 151 -17.32 18.94 -12.88
N VAL A 152 -16.18 18.51 -12.33
CA VAL A 152 -15.93 17.09 -12.06
C VAL A 152 -16.15 16.74 -10.58
N ALA A 153 -15.53 17.46 -9.67
CA ALA A 153 -15.67 17.21 -8.23
C ALA A 153 -16.95 17.83 -7.63
N GLY A 154 -17.60 18.76 -8.35
CA GLY A 154 -18.83 19.40 -7.92
C GLY A 154 -18.65 20.32 -6.70
N SER A 155 -17.43 20.77 -6.44
CA SER A 155 -17.08 21.60 -5.30
C SER A 155 -17.72 22.99 -5.37
N VAL A 156 -17.90 23.64 -4.21
CA VAL A 156 -18.41 25.01 -4.11
C VAL A 156 -17.24 25.95 -3.82
N ASN A 157 -17.24 27.12 -4.49
CA ASN A 157 -16.15 28.10 -4.32
C ASN A 157 -16.29 28.85 -2.98
N PRO A 158 -15.24 28.93 -2.16
CA PRO A 158 -15.24 29.86 -1.03
C PRO A 158 -15.24 31.31 -1.55
N ASN A 159 -15.70 32.24 -0.73
CA ASN A 159 -15.60 33.66 -1.08
C ASN A 159 -14.13 34.12 -1.14
N THR A 160 -13.89 35.37 -1.60
CA THR A 160 -12.55 35.95 -1.74
C THR A 160 -11.76 36.06 -0.44
N SER A 161 -12.42 35.96 0.73
CA SER A 161 -11.77 35.91 2.06
C SER A 161 -11.49 34.50 2.54
N GLY A 162 -11.75 33.47 1.71
CA GLY A 162 -11.59 32.04 2.10
C GLY A 162 -12.70 31.54 3.02
N THR A 163 -13.73 32.32 3.29
CA THR A 163 -14.87 31.95 4.12
C THR A 163 -15.97 31.34 3.25
N TRP A 164 -16.52 30.21 3.67
CA TRP A 164 -17.65 29.59 2.98
C TRP A 164 -18.92 30.38 3.26
N VAL A 165 -19.49 30.96 2.21
CA VAL A 165 -20.80 31.63 2.28
C VAL A 165 -21.90 30.60 2.24
N ASP A 166 -21.75 29.60 1.35
CA ASP A 166 -22.62 28.45 1.24
C ASP A 166 -21.80 27.18 1.44
N TYR A 167 -22.27 26.28 2.30
CA TYR A 167 -21.66 24.96 2.43
C TYR A 167 -21.95 24.10 1.19
N PRO A 168 -21.02 23.20 0.80
CA PRO A 168 -21.28 22.25 -0.24
C PRO A 168 -22.54 21.45 0.04
N GLY A 169 -23.41 21.33 -0.96
CA GLY A 169 -24.66 20.59 -0.84
C GLY A 169 -24.43 19.07 -0.73
N THR A 170 -25.48 18.38 -0.34
CA THR A 170 -25.50 16.90 -0.26
C THR A 170 -26.15 16.25 -1.48
N SER A 171 -26.42 17.04 -2.55
CA SER A 171 -26.99 16.51 -3.77
C SER A 171 -25.99 15.62 -4.52
N PHE A 172 -26.50 14.50 -5.05
CA PHE A 172 -25.69 13.56 -5.83
C PHE A 172 -25.42 14.07 -7.24
N ASP A 173 -24.18 13.91 -7.71
CA ASP A 173 -23.87 13.99 -9.14
C ASP A 173 -24.20 12.65 -9.80
N GLY A 174 -25.25 12.64 -10.64
CA GLY A 174 -25.69 11.43 -11.34
C GLY A 174 -24.63 10.83 -12.27
N ARG A 175 -23.71 11.66 -12.81
CA ARG A 175 -22.59 11.20 -13.65
C ARG A 175 -21.58 10.41 -12.81
N LEU A 176 -21.21 10.95 -11.64
CA LEU A 176 -20.29 10.27 -10.71
C LEU A 176 -20.90 8.99 -10.16
N VAL A 177 -22.20 9.02 -9.78
CA VAL A 177 -22.90 7.81 -9.32
C VAL A 177 -22.91 6.73 -10.41
N GLY A 178 -23.16 7.11 -11.68
CA GLY A 178 -23.16 6.18 -12.82
C GLY A 178 -21.78 5.54 -13.05
N TRP A 179 -20.71 6.35 -13.09
CA TRP A 179 -19.34 5.83 -13.21
C TRP A 179 -18.90 5.00 -12.01
N ASN A 180 -19.27 5.42 -10.80
CA ASN A 180 -19.00 4.68 -9.58
C ASN A 180 -19.66 3.30 -9.62
N ALA A 181 -20.93 3.21 -10.01
CA ALA A 181 -21.65 1.94 -10.16
C ALA A 181 -21.00 1.04 -11.21
N PHE A 182 -20.60 1.59 -12.36
CA PHE A 182 -19.91 0.85 -13.42
C PHE A 182 -18.56 0.29 -12.94
N LEU A 183 -17.77 1.09 -12.22
CA LEU A 183 -16.48 0.66 -11.70
C LEU A 183 -16.64 -0.43 -10.64
N PHE A 184 -17.60 -0.31 -9.71
CA PHE A 184 -17.91 -1.38 -8.76
C PHE A 184 -18.41 -2.65 -9.45
N PHE A 185 -19.15 -2.54 -10.54
CA PHE A 185 -19.50 -3.69 -11.36
C PHE A 185 -18.27 -4.38 -11.94
N LEU A 186 -17.26 -3.63 -12.43
CA LEU A 186 -15.99 -4.20 -12.88
C LEU A 186 -15.22 -4.88 -11.73
N VAL A 187 -15.19 -4.27 -10.55
CA VAL A 187 -14.60 -4.88 -9.35
C VAL A 187 -15.30 -6.21 -9.02
N TRP A 188 -16.62 -6.23 -9.03
CA TRP A 188 -17.40 -7.44 -8.83
C TRP A 188 -17.05 -8.54 -9.83
N LEU A 189 -16.93 -8.21 -11.12
CA LEU A 189 -16.52 -9.15 -12.17
C LEU A 189 -15.13 -9.75 -11.90
N CYS A 190 -14.23 -9.01 -11.23
CA CYS A 190 -12.89 -9.49 -10.92
C CYS A 190 -12.86 -10.52 -9.79
N ILE A 191 -13.77 -10.42 -8.79
CA ILE A 191 -13.66 -11.20 -7.55
C ILE A 191 -14.72 -12.32 -7.39
N PHE A 192 -15.84 -12.28 -8.13
CA PHE A 192 -16.98 -13.18 -7.88
C PHE A 192 -16.69 -14.67 -8.13
N ARG A 193 -15.73 -15.02 -8.99
CA ARG A 193 -15.36 -16.41 -9.35
C ARG A 193 -14.21 -17.00 -8.54
N GLY A 194 -13.58 -16.24 -7.65
CA GLY A 194 -12.52 -16.74 -6.77
C GLY A 194 -11.09 -16.46 -7.24
N THR A 195 -10.12 -16.80 -6.39
CA THR A 195 -8.70 -16.49 -6.56
C THR A 195 -8.12 -16.98 -7.89
N GLY A 196 -8.57 -18.11 -8.40
CA GLY A 196 -8.10 -18.58 -9.70
C GLY A 196 -8.57 -17.74 -10.88
N TRP A 197 -9.72 -17.09 -10.78
CA TRP A 197 -10.19 -16.13 -11.76
C TRP A 197 -9.46 -14.79 -11.59
N THR A 198 -9.36 -14.29 -10.36
CA THR A 198 -8.58 -13.11 -9.99
C THR A 198 -7.13 -13.25 -10.48
N GLY A 199 -6.50 -14.41 -10.27
CA GLY A 199 -5.16 -14.71 -10.76
C GLY A 199 -4.99 -14.64 -12.30
N ARG A 200 -6.07 -14.74 -13.08
CA ARG A 200 -6.05 -14.53 -14.54
C ARG A 200 -6.28 -13.06 -14.93
N VAL A 201 -7.16 -12.39 -14.20
CA VAL A 201 -7.47 -10.97 -14.43
C VAL A 201 -6.23 -10.11 -14.20
N VAL A 202 -5.41 -10.45 -13.21
CA VAL A 202 -4.18 -9.68 -12.88
C VAL A 202 -3.15 -9.65 -14.01
N TYR A 203 -3.09 -10.64 -14.89
CA TYR A 203 -2.20 -10.57 -16.06
C TYR A 203 -2.58 -9.43 -17.01
N PHE A 204 -3.87 -9.14 -17.14
CA PHE A 204 -4.34 -8.00 -17.93
C PHE A 204 -4.20 -6.69 -17.15
N THR A 205 -4.72 -6.65 -15.91
CA THR A 205 -4.75 -5.41 -15.10
C THR A 205 -3.37 -4.94 -14.65
N MET A 206 -2.35 -5.81 -14.71
CA MET A 206 -0.94 -5.45 -14.50
C MET A 206 -0.18 -5.25 -15.81
N GLY A 207 -0.40 -6.13 -16.80
CA GLY A 207 0.35 -6.09 -18.05
C GLY A 207 0.09 -4.82 -18.87
N MET A 208 -1.18 -4.40 -18.99
CA MET A 208 -1.54 -3.19 -19.71
C MET A 208 -0.94 -1.92 -19.09
N PRO A 209 -1.09 -1.65 -17.78
CA PRO A 209 -0.47 -0.49 -17.16
C PRO A 209 1.06 -0.47 -17.25
N LEU A 210 1.73 -1.60 -17.11
CA LEU A 210 3.20 -1.66 -17.26
C LEU A 210 3.66 -1.20 -18.65
N ILE A 211 2.96 -1.59 -19.71
CA ILE A 211 3.24 -1.12 -21.07
C ILE A 211 3.02 0.39 -21.17
N VAL A 212 1.89 0.87 -20.63
CA VAL A 212 1.57 2.30 -20.68
C VAL A 212 2.54 3.13 -19.83
N ILE A 213 3.00 2.65 -18.69
CA ILE A 213 4.04 3.30 -17.89
C ILE A 213 5.29 3.55 -18.73
N VAL A 214 5.77 2.55 -19.47
CA VAL A 214 6.94 2.71 -20.35
C VAL A 214 6.68 3.76 -21.43
N ILE A 215 5.50 3.77 -22.03
CA ILE A 215 5.09 4.76 -23.03
C ILE A 215 5.06 6.17 -22.43
N LEU A 216 4.46 6.32 -21.23
CA LEU A 216 4.36 7.61 -20.53
C LEU A 216 5.73 8.14 -20.11
N ILE A 217 6.64 7.27 -19.64
CA ILE A 217 8.04 7.66 -19.33
C ILE A 217 8.73 8.18 -20.58
N GLY A 218 8.67 7.45 -21.69
CA GLY A 218 9.25 7.88 -22.96
C GLY A 218 8.67 9.21 -23.44
N ARG A 219 7.35 9.37 -23.36
CA ARG A 219 6.66 10.61 -23.76
C ARG A 219 6.99 11.77 -22.85
N GLY A 220 6.91 11.59 -21.52
CA GLY A 220 7.23 12.63 -20.54
C GLY A 220 8.67 13.13 -20.67
N ALA A 221 9.63 12.22 -20.82
CA ALA A 221 11.04 12.55 -21.00
C ALA A 221 11.36 13.25 -22.34
N SER A 222 10.54 13.03 -23.39
CA SER A 222 10.71 13.63 -24.71
C SER A 222 10.11 15.04 -24.86
N LEU A 223 9.43 15.56 -23.84
CA LEU A 223 8.81 16.87 -23.89
C LEU A 223 9.86 18.00 -23.89
N PRO A 224 9.58 19.15 -24.54
CA PRO A 224 10.42 20.34 -24.42
C PRO A 224 10.62 20.71 -22.94
N ASN A 225 11.84 21.07 -22.56
CA ASN A 225 12.21 21.43 -21.16
C ASN A 225 12.04 20.32 -20.11
N ALA A 226 11.64 19.10 -20.47
CA ALA A 226 11.53 17.96 -19.55
C ALA A 226 12.79 17.74 -18.70
N GLY A 227 13.96 17.99 -19.29
CA GLY A 227 15.25 17.88 -18.60
C GLY A 227 15.39 18.77 -17.36
N ARG A 228 14.64 19.88 -17.25
CA ARG A 228 14.63 20.73 -16.03
C ARG A 228 13.95 20.00 -14.87
N GLY A 229 12.78 19.42 -15.13
CA GLY A 229 12.06 18.63 -14.10
C GLY A 229 12.81 17.36 -13.72
N ILE A 230 13.37 16.62 -14.68
CA ILE A 230 14.18 15.43 -14.42
C ILE A 230 15.42 15.77 -13.58
N ARG A 231 16.10 16.89 -13.83
CA ARG A 231 17.20 17.36 -12.98
C ARG A 231 16.73 17.71 -11.56
N MET A 232 15.54 18.31 -11.41
CA MET A 232 14.95 18.59 -10.11
C MET A 232 14.67 17.29 -9.33
N TYR A 233 14.22 16.25 -10.02
CA TYR A 233 13.94 14.94 -9.42
C TYR A 233 15.23 14.23 -8.98
N PHE A 234 16.24 14.14 -9.82
CA PHE A 234 17.34 13.19 -9.65
C PHE A 234 18.74 13.81 -9.54
N ALA A 235 18.88 15.12 -9.71
CA ALA A 235 20.19 15.78 -9.70
C ALA A 235 20.28 17.00 -8.76
N THR A 236 19.16 17.48 -8.21
CA THR A 236 19.17 18.61 -7.28
C THR A 236 19.29 18.11 -5.86
N TRP A 237 20.30 18.61 -5.13
CA TRP A 237 20.55 18.26 -3.75
C TRP A 237 20.35 19.48 -2.84
N ARG A 238 19.56 19.33 -1.77
CA ARG A 238 19.33 20.34 -0.73
C ARG A 238 19.45 19.68 0.65
N SER A 239 20.65 19.70 1.23
CA SER A 239 20.94 19.06 2.52
C SER A 239 20.06 19.55 3.66
N GLU A 240 19.64 20.82 3.62
CA GLU A 240 18.79 21.45 4.64
C GLU A 240 17.45 20.73 4.83
N ALA A 241 16.90 20.16 3.75
CA ALA A 241 15.63 19.43 3.80
C ALA A 241 15.70 18.17 4.69
N LEU A 242 16.87 17.55 4.84
CA LEU A 242 17.04 16.35 5.67
C LEU A 242 16.99 16.66 7.17
N GLY A 243 17.25 17.90 7.57
CA GLY A 243 17.14 18.34 8.96
C GLY A 243 15.70 18.51 9.45
N GLY A 244 14.74 18.67 8.53
CA GLY A 244 13.33 18.81 8.86
C GLY A 244 12.66 17.45 9.12
N THR A 245 11.72 17.39 10.06
CA THR A 245 10.94 16.17 10.35
C THR A 245 9.95 15.81 9.25
N GLY A 246 9.50 16.79 8.47
CA GLY A 246 8.49 16.63 7.41
C GLY A 246 8.88 15.60 6.35
N ILE A 247 10.10 15.66 5.81
CA ILE A 247 10.59 14.75 4.78
C ILE A 247 10.61 13.28 5.25
N TRP A 248 10.94 13.05 6.53
CA TRP A 248 10.94 11.71 7.13
C TRP A 248 9.53 11.18 7.33
N GLN A 249 8.60 12.03 7.80
CA GLN A 249 7.19 11.68 7.96
C GLN A 249 6.55 11.36 6.61
N ASP A 250 6.78 12.19 5.62
CA ASP A 250 6.28 12.00 4.25
C ASP A 250 6.82 10.71 3.64
N ALA A 251 8.13 10.42 3.84
CA ALA A 251 8.75 9.20 3.33
C ALA A 251 8.15 7.94 3.95
N VAL A 252 7.97 7.90 5.27
CA VAL A 252 7.34 6.76 5.96
C VAL A 252 5.88 6.62 5.53
N GLY A 253 5.12 7.71 5.48
CA GLY A 253 3.74 7.72 5.02
C GLY A 253 3.60 7.24 3.57
N GLN A 254 4.48 7.67 2.67
CA GLN A 254 4.51 7.21 1.29
C GLN A 254 4.84 5.71 1.21
N VAL A 255 5.84 5.26 1.95
CA VAL A 255 6.27 3.85 1.92
C VAL A 255 5.14 2.93 2.39
N PHE A 256 4.48 3.21 3.52
CA PHE A 256 3.37 2.38 4.00
C PHE A 256 2.18 2.38 3.03
N TYR A 257 1.80 3.55 2.54
CA TYR A 257 0.69 3.66 1.58
C TYR A 257 1.00 2.93 0.28
N SER A 258 2.17 3.18 -0.31
CA SER A 258 2.54 2.66 -1.61
C SER A 258 2.84 1.16 -1.60
N THR A 259 3.48 0.66 -0.54
CA THR A 259 3.77 -0.79 -0.44
C THR A 259 2.56 -1.62 -0.01
N GLY A 260 1.49 -0.99 0.45
CA GLY A 260 0.27 -1.68 0.87
C GLY A 260 0.40 -2.51 2.14
N VAL A 261 1.44 -2.26 2.95
CA VAL A 261 1.60 -2.87 4.27
C VAL A 261 0.53 -2.33 5.21
N GLY A 262 -0.08 -3.19 6.01
CA GLY A 262 -1.15 -2.80 6.93
C GLY A 262 -2.57 -2.80 6.33
N PHE A 263 -2.74 -3.17 5.06
CA PHE A 263 -4.06 -3.29 4.42
C PHE A 263 -4.67 -4.69 4.51
N GLY A 264 -3.94 -5.66 5.02
CA GLY A 264 -4.39 -7.02 5.29
C GLY A 264 -4.51 -7.94 4.07
N PHE A 265 -4.37 -7.44 2.84
CA PHE A 265 -4.49 -8.28 1.66
C PHE A 265 -3.30 -9.22 1.45
N TYR A 266 -2.12 -8.85 1.91
CA TYR A 266 -0.95 -9.73 1.81
C TYR A 266 -1.11 -10.98 2.65
N THR A 267 -1.57 -10.86 3.90
CA THR A 267 -1.88 -12.02 4.74
C THR A 267 -2.96 -12.89 4.10
N ALA A 268 -4.01 -12.28 3.54
CA ALA A 268 -5.06 -13.01 2.84
C ALA A 268 -4.52 -13.75 1.60
N TYR A 269 -3.73 -13.08 0.75
CA TYR A 269 -3.17 -13.66 -0.47
C TYR A 269 -2.10 -14.71 -0.20
N ALA A 270 -1.24 -14.48 0.80
CA ALA A 270 -0.27 -15.46 1.26
C ALA A 270 -0.93 -16.73 1.79
N SER A 271 -2.14 -16.64 2.35
CA SER A 271 -2.88 -17.82 2.82
C SER A 271 -3.24 -18.83 1.70
N TYR A 272 -3.15 -18.41 0.45
CA TYR A 272 -3.33 -19.25 -0.74
C TYR A 272 -2.00 -19.76 -1.33
N ASN A 273 -0.85 -19.43 -0.75
CA ASN A 273 0.45 -19.98 -1.11
C ASN A 273 0.65 -21.39 -0.53
N HIS A 274 1.76 -22.02 -0.90
CA HIS A 274 2.27 -23.19 -0.17
C HIS A 274 2.70 -22.76 1.24
N GLN A 275 2.47 -23.63 2.23
CA GLN A 275 2.74 -23.33 3.64
C GLN A 275 4.19 -22.91 3.93
N PHE A 276 5.14 -23.43 3.18
CA PHE A 276 6.57 -23.17 3.33
C PHE A 276 7.13 -22.24 2.24
N ALA A 277 6.29 -21.37 1.64
CA ALA A 277 6.76 -20.37 0.70
C ALA A 277 7.71 -19.38 1.39
N ASN A 278 8.71 -18.90 0.65
CA ASN A 278 9.73 -17.99 1.19
C ASN A 278 9.18 -16.55 1.31
N ALA A 279 8.56 -16.26 2.45
CA ALA A 279 7.95 -14.95 2.73
C ALA A 279 8.95 -13.79 2.68
N ALA A 280 10.18 -13.98 3.18
CA ALA A 280 11.20 -12.93 3.19
C ALA A 280 11.65 -12.55 1.77
N GLN A 281 11.86 -13.55 0.91
CA GLN A 281 12.22 -13.30 -0.49
C GLN A 281 11.09 -12.64 -1.26
N ASP A 282 9.84 -13.07 -1.02
CA ASP A 282 8.67 -12.48 -1.67
C ASP A 282 8.46 -11.03 -1.22
N ALA A 283 8.66 -10.73 0.08
CA ALA A 283 8.59 -9.35 0.59
C ALA A 283 9.61 -8.43 -0.09
N VAL A 284 10.87 -8.86 -0.20
CA VAL A 284 11.92 -8.09 -0.89
C VAL A 284 11.53 -7.84 -2.34
N ILE A 285 11.08 -8.89 -3.07
CA ILE A 285 10.68 -8.75 -4.47
C ILE A 285 9.53 -7.75 -4.60
N LEU A 286 8.48 -7.86 -3.77
CA LEU A 286 7.30 -7.01 -3.84
C LEU A 286 7.64 -5.54 -3.54
N VAL A 287 8.35 -5.29 -2.44
CA VAL A 287 8.70 -3.92 -2.01
C VAL A 287 9.59 -3.23 -3.03
N PHE A 288 10.68 -3.89 -3.47
CA PHE A 288 11.60 -3.25 -4.41
C PHE A 288 11.06 -3.17 -5.84
N THR A 289 10.21 -4.10 -6.27
CA THR A 289 9.55 -3.98 -7.58
C THR A 289 8.59 -2.80 -7.58
N ASN A 290 7.79 -2.62 -6.52
CA ASN A 290 6.91 -1.46 -6.39
C ASN A 290 7.71 -0.15 -6.37
N ALA A 291 8.75 -0.06 -5.53
CA ALA A 291 9.61 1.11 -5.41
C ALA A 291 10.29 1.46 -6.74
N PHE A 292 10.78 0.46 -7.48
CA PHE A 292 11.38 0.66 -8.80
C PHE A 292 10.36 1.23 -9.81
N LEU A 293 9.14 0.71 -9.81
CA LEU A 293 8.10 1.16 -10.73
C LEU A 293 7.64 2.59 -10.42
N GLU A 294 7.43 2.94 -9.13
CA GLU A 294 7.03 4.31 -8.77
C GLU A 294 8.15 5.32 -9.03
N ALA A 295 9.40 4.97 -8.70
CA ALA A 295 10.55 5.82 -9.00
C ALA A 295 10.75 6.01 -10.51
N SER A 296 10.53 4.95 -11.31
CA SER A 296 10.59 5.03 -12.77
C SER A 296 9.47 5.89 -13.34
N LEU A 297 8.24 5.73 -12.85
CA LEU A 297 7.09 6.51 -13.31
C LEU A 297 7.22 8.00 -12.97
N ALA A 298 7.91 8.34 -11.88
CA ALA A 298 8.19 9.73 -11.53
C ALA A 298 8.98 10.48 -12.62
N PHE A 299 9.80 9.80 -13.44
CA PHE A 299 10.43 10.45 -14.59
C PHE A 299 9.42 11.02 -15.59
N ALA A 300 8.28 10.33 -15.81
CA ALA A 300 7.21 10.86 -16.63
C ALA A 300 6.57 12.11 -16.00
N ALA A 301 6.28 12.05 -14.69
CA ALA A 301 5.70 13.17 -13.94
C ALA A 301 6.63 14.38 -13.93
N PHE A 302 7.89 14.19 -13.60
CA PHE A 302 8.88 15.27 -13.58
C PHE A 302 9.23 15.79 -14.98
N GLY A 303 9.14 14.95 -16.02
CA GLY A 303 9.19 15.42 -17.40
C GLY A 303 8.07 16.42 -17.72
N ILE A 304 6.85 16.13 -17.27
CA ILE A 304 5.69 17.02 -17.40
C ILE A 304 5.84 18.27 -16.53
N VAL A 305 6.28 18.14 -15.29
CA VAL A 305 6.59 19.29 -14.39
C VAL A 305 7.60 20.24 -15.03
N GLY A 306 8.67 19.69 -15.62
CA GLY A 306 9.67 20.48 -16.35
C GLY A 306 9.11 21.15 -17.60
N PHE A 307 8.23 20.47 -18.34
CA PHE A 307 7.52 21.01 -19.50
C PHE A 307 6.61 22.18 -19.12
N MET A 308 5.85 22.04 -18.03
CA MET A 308 4.98 23.07 -17.49
C MET A 308 5.74 24.21 -16.78
N GLY A 309 7.06 24.06 -16.57
CA GLY A 309 7.89 25.06 -15.89
C GLY A 309 7.63 25.21 -14.41
N MET A 310 7.00 24.21 -13.77
CA MET A 310 6.63 24.25 -12.35
C MET A 310 7.87 24.09 -11.45
N THR A 311 7.85 24.82 -10.33
CA THR A 311 8.87 24.74 -9.27
C THR A 311 8.18 24.60 -7.90
N PRO A 312 8.79 23.88 -6.94
CA PRO A 312 8.24 23.80 -5.60
C PRO A 312 8.21 25.18 -4.93
N GLU A 313 7.04 25.58 -4.45
CA GLU A 313 6.84 26.85 -3.77
C GLU A 313 6.63 26.61 -2.27
N PRO A 314 7.37 27.32 -1.38
CA PRO A 314 7.13 27.25 0.05
C PRO A 314 5.70 27.68 0.40
N GLY A 315 4.99 26.87 1.16
CA GLY A 315 3.62 27.18 1.59
C GLY A 315 2.51 26.77 0.61
N ASN A 316 2.86 26.31 -0.60
CA ASN A 316 1.89 25.82 -1.59
C ASN A 316 2.30 24.42 -2.09
N PRO A 317 2.11 23.37 -1.29
CA PRO A 317 2.49 22.01 -1.68
C PRO A 317 1.60 21.49 -2.80
N MET A 318 2.20 20.79 -3.77
CA MET A 318 1.47 20.09 -4.82
C MET A 318 0.70 18.91 -4.23
N GLY A 319 -0.63 18.95 -4.30
CA GLY A 319 -1.48 17.81 -3.93
C GLY A 319 -1.44 16.68 -4.96
N SER A 320 -1.65 15.46 -4.52
CA SER A 320 -1.72 14.29 -5.41
C SER A 320 -2.86 14.43 -6.44
N TYR A 321 -4.00 14.93 -6.01
CA TYR A 321 -5.15 15.17 -6.91
C TYR A 321 -4.89 16.34 -7.87
N SER A 322 -4.19 17.39 -7.41
CA SER A 322 -3.77 18.51 -8.28
C SER A 322 -2.84 18.01 -9.39
N LEU A 323 -1.88 17.14 -9.08
CA LEU A 323 -1.04 16.55 -10.09
C LEU A 323 -1.85 15.73 -11.10
N GLY A 324 -2.75 14.87 -10.60
CA GLY A 324 -3.50 13.92 -11.43
C GLY A 324 -4.60 14.53 -12.29
N PHE A 325 -5.33 15.49 -11.73
CA PHE A 325 -6.55 16.02 -12.34
C PHE A 325 -6.45 17.49 -12.80
N MET A 326 -5.34 18.16 -12.50
CA MET A 326 -5.05 19.51 -12.98
C MET A 326 -3.78 19.55 -13.83
N THR A 327 -2.62 19.15 -13.29
CA THR A 327 -1.32 19.27 -13.98
C THR A 327 -1.19 18.36 -15.20
N TYR A 328 -1.54 17.07 -15.08
CA TYR A 328 -1.47 16.15 -16.23
C TYR A 328 -2.45 16.53 -17.34
N PRO A 329 -3.74 16.79 -17.07
CA PRO A 329 -4.68 17.19 -18.10
C PRO A 329 -4.28 18.48 -18.80
N GLU A 330 -3.78 19.48 -18.07
CA GLU A 330 -3.28 20.73 -18.64
C GLU A 330 -2.08 20.48 -19.57
N ALA A 331 -1.11 19.68 -19.13
CA ALA A 331 0.02 19.31 -19.96
C ALA A 331 -0.40 18.60 -21.26
N PHE A 332 -1.41 17.73 -21.20
CA PHE A 332 -1.92 17.04 -22.39
C PHE A 332 -2.52 17.99 -23.42
N VAL A 333 -3.19 19.07 -22.99
CA VAL A 333 -3.71 20.11 -23.90
C VAL A 333 -2.61 20.66 -24.81
N HIS A 334 -1.40 20.85 -24.26
CA HIS A 334 -0.25 21.40 -24.99
C HIS A 334 0.55 20.35 -25.78
N MET A 335 0.14 19.07 -25.75
CA MET A 335 0.82 17.99 -26.48
C MET A 335 0.14 17.69 -27.81
N PRO A 336 0.90 17.39 -28.89
CA PRO A 336 0.33 16.82 -30.10
C PRO A 336 -0.42 15.50 -29.79
N GLY A 337 -1.67 15.40 -30.24
CA GLY A 337 -2.52 14.26 -29.93
C GLY A 337 -3.10 14.27 -28.51
N SER A 338 -3.44 15.45 -28.00
CA SER A 338 -3.99 15.71 -26.67
C SER A 338 -5.08 14.73 -26.25
N ASN A 339 -6.04 14.46 -27.12
CA ASN A 339 -7.14 13.51 -26.90
C ASN A 339 -6.65 12.09 -26.62
N PHE A 340 -5.66 11.61 -27.40
CA PHE A 340 -5.08 10.29 -27.22
C PHE A 340 -4.35 10.15 -25.88
N TRP A 341 -3.51 11.11 -25.52
CA TRP A 341 -2.75 11.06 -24.27
C TRP A 341 -3.66 11.13 -23.05
N SER A 342 -4.68 11.98 -23.13
CA SER A 342 -5.68 12.12 -22.08
C SER A 342 -6.48 10.81 -21.89
N ALA A 343 -7.00 10.24 -22.98
CA ALA A 343 -7.75 8.98 -22.93
C ALA A 343 -6.89 7.83 -22.42
N LEU A 344 -5.63 7.71 -22.87
CA LEU A 344 -4.70 6.67 -22.45
C LEU A 344 -4.39 6.76 -20.95
N PHE A 345 -4.13 7.96 -20.44
CA PHE A 345 -3.81 8.21 -19.05
C PHE A 345 -4.98 7.86 -18.12
N PHE A 346 -6.19 8.39 -18.39
CA PHE A 346 -7.33 8.14 -17.53
C PHE A 346 -7.84 6.70 -17.61
N LEU A 347 -7.75 6.05 -18.77
CA LEU A 347 -8.02 4.62 -18.89
C LEU A 347 -7.04 3.81 -18.02
N THR A 348 -5.77 4.18 -18.04
CA THR A 348 -4.75 3.50 -17.22
C THR A 348 -5.02 3.68 -15.73
N LEU A 349 -5.35 4.90 -15.29
CA LEU A 349 -5.77 5.16 -13.91
C LEU A 349 -6.98 4.31 -13.51
N ALA A 350 -7.96 4.17 -14.40
CA ALA A 350 -9.14 3.34 -14.14
C ALA A 350 -8.75 1.86 -13.95
N VAL A 351 -7.92 1.31 -14.83
CA VAL A 351 -7.50 -0.10 -14.75
C VAL A 351 -6.70 -0.38 -13.47
N VAL A 352 -5.70 0.47 -13.13
CA VAL A 352 -4.91 0.29 -11.91
C VAL A 352 -5.73 0.53 -10.65
N GLY A 353 -6.66 1.49 -10.67
CA GLY A 353 -7.53 1.77 -9.54
C GLY A 353 -8.51 0.62 -9.25
N VAL A 354 -9.14 0.08 -10.29
CA VAL A 354 -10.00 -1.12 -10.16
C VAL A 354 -9.19 -2.29 -9.63
N SER A 355 -7.92 -2.47 -10.10
CA SER A 355 -7.08 -3.57 -9.64
C SER A 355 -6.73 -3.48 -8.16
N SER A 356 -6.37 -2.31 -7.65
CA SER A 356 -6.10 -2.12 -6.23
C SER A 356 -7.35 -2.35 -5.37
N THR A 357 -8.50 -1.86 -5.82
CA THR A 357 -9.77 -2.03 -5.08
C THR A 357 -10.20 -3.50 -5.00
N PHE A 358 -10.13 -4.25 -6.11
CA PHE A 358 -10.55 -5.65 -6.03
C PHE A 358 -9.63 -6.49 -5.13
N VAL A 359 -8.34 -6.16 -5.02
CA VAL A 359 -7.41 -6.84 -4.09
C VAL A 359 -7.80 -6.59 -2.64
N MET A 360 -8.09 -5.34 -2.27
CA MET A 360 -8.52 -4.99 -0.91
C MET A 360 -9.85 -5.65 -0.54
N LEU A 361 -10.84 -5.61 -1.45
CA LEU A 361 -12.14 -6.25 -1.21
C LEU A 361 -12.06 -7.78 -1.20
N ASP A 362 -11.14 -8.38 -1.97
CA ASP A 362 -10.92 -9.84 -1.95
C ASP A 362 -10.31 -10.30 -0.62
N ALA A 363 -9.45 -9.48 0.00
CA ALA A 363 -8.97 -9.72 1.35
C ALA A 363 -10.10 -9.69 2.38
N PHE A 364 -10.96 -8.68 2.32
CA PHE A 364 -12.12 -8.59 3.19
C PHE A 364 -13.11 -9.74 2.96
N MET A 365 -13.29 -10.16 1.72
CA MET A 365 -14.08 -11.35 1.39
C MET A 365 -13.48 -12.63 2.00
N THR A 366 -12.16 -12.77 1.99
CA THR A 366 -11.47 -13.90 2.63
C THR A 366 -11.75 -13.93 4.13
N LEU A 367 -11.75 -12.77 4.80
CA LEU A 367 -12.15 -12.66 6.21
C LEU A 367 -13.57 -13.15 6.45
N ILE A 368 -14.53 -12.77 5.60
CA ILE A 368 -15.93 -13.22 5.73
C ILE A 368 -16.04 -14.74 5.51
N MET A 369 -15.41 -15.25 4.44
CA MET A 369 -15.46 -16.68 4.09
C MET A 369 -14.78 -17.59 5.13
N ASP A 370 -13.73 -17.10 5.79
CA ASP A 370 -13.05 -17.81 6.88
C ASP A 370 -13.83 -17.78 8.20
N SER A 371 -14.89 -16.98 8.32
CA SER A 371 -15.72 -16.89 9.52
C SER A 371 -16.54 -18.18 9.75
N ALA A 372 -16.72 -18.56 11.03
CA ALA A 372 -17.57 -19.69 11.38
C ALA A 372 -19.02 -19.50 10.88
N PHE A 373 -19.50 -18.25 10.88
CA PHE A 373 -20.84 -17.91 10.45
C PHE A 373 -21.08 -18.22 8.96
N ALA A 374 -20.15 -17.82 8.07
CA ALA A 374 -20.27 -18.10 6.64
C ALA A 374 -20.15 -19.61 6.35
N ARG A 375 -19.25 -20.32 7.05
CA ARG A 375 -19.06 -21.77 6.91
C ARG A 375 -20.29 -22.56 7.33
N THR A 376 -20.88 -22.22 8.49
CA THR A 376 -22.09 -22.91 8.99
C THR A 376 -23.27 -22.73 8.05
N ARG A 377 -23.42 -21.55 7.44
CA ARG A 377 -24.49 -21.25 6.50
C ARG A 377 -24.19 -21.65 5.05
N ARG A 378 -23.01 -22.21 4.79
CA ARG A 378 -22.54 -22.62 3.45
C ARG A 378 -22.66 -21.52 2.41
N TRP A 379 -22.32 -20.28 2.79
CA TRP A 379 -22.36 -19.14 1.86
C TRP A 379 -21.41 -19.38 0.68
N THR A 380 -21.90 -19.11 -0.51
CA THR A 380 -21.07 -19.18 -1.72
C THR A 380 -20.25 -17.90 -1.86
N ARG A 381 -19.06 -18.03 -2.40
CA ARG A 381 -18.19 -16.87 -2.66
C ARG A 381 -18.86 -15.83 -3.53
N ALA A 382 -19.59 -16.23 -4.57
CA ALA A 382 -20.30 -15.33 -5.47
C ALA A 382 -21.36 -14.50 -4.73
N TRP A 383 -22.09 -15.11 -3.81
CA TRP A 383 -23.07 -14.41 -2.97
C TRP A 383 -22.42 -13.38 -2.06
N VAL A 384 -21.34 -13.78 -1.36
CA VAL A 384 -20.60 -12.88 -0.46
C VAL A 384 -19.99 -11.72 -1.25
N ALA A 385 -19.40 -11.97 -2.42
CA ALA A 385 -18.85 -10.95 -3.28
C ALA A 385 -19.93 -9.95 -3.73
N THR A 386 -21.11 -10.43 -4.12
CA THR A 386 -22.23 -9.57 -4.55
C THR A 386 -22.70 -8.66 -3.41
N VAL A 387 -22.94 -9.23 -2.24
CA VAL A 387 -23.39 -8.44 -1.08
C VAL A 387 -22.31 -7.45 -0.63
N LEU A 388 -21.04 -7.89 -0.55
CA LEU A 388 -19.95 -7.03 -0.14
C LEU A 388 -19.79 -5.84 -1.07
N VAL A 389 -19.69 -6.08 -2.38
CA VAL A 389 -19.50 -5.01 -3.37
C VAL A 389 -20.68 -4.06 -3.38
N PHE A 390 -21.90 -4.58 -3.26
CA PHE A 390 -23.10 -3.75 -3.18
C PHE A 390 -23.12 -2.86 -1.92
N VAL A 391 -22.77 -3.41 -0.76
CA VAL A 391 -22.67 -2.63 0.49
C VAL A 391 -21.59 -1.55 0.38
N VAL A 392 -20.40 -1.89 -0.14
CA VAL A 392 -19.30 -0.92 -0.32
C VAL A 392 -19.68 0.16 -1.32
N PHE A 393 -20.40 -0.20 -2.40
CA PHE A 393 -20.97 0.77 -3.34
C PHE A 393 -21.90 1.75 -2.62
N LEU A 394 -22.84 1.27 -1.80
CA LEU A 394 -23.73 2.16 -1.04
C LEU A 394 -22.96 3.07 -0.09
N LEU A 395 -21.95 2.55 0.60
CA LEU A 395 -21.09 3.32 1.51
C LEU A 395 -20.21 4.35 0.76
N SER A 396 -19.96 4.15 -0.52
CA SER A 396 -19.18 5.07 -1.35
C SER A 396 -19.99 6.26 -1.89
N LEU A 397 -21.32 6.17 -1.90
CA LEU A 397 -22.19 7.20 -2.48
C LEU A 397 -22.01 8.60 -1.88
N PRO A 398 -21.76 8.80 -0.57
CA PRO A 398 -21.47 10.13 -0.02
C PRO A 398 -20.30 10.85 -0.73
N ASN A 399 -19.32 10.11 -1.27
CA ASN A 399 -18.22 10.69 -2.04
C ASN A 399 -18.64 11.15 -3.45
N CYS A 400 -19.86 10.81 -3.91
CA CYS A 400 -20.43 11.27 -5.18
C CYS A 400 -21.37 12.48 -5.02
N THR A 401 -21.31 13.17 -3.90
CA THR A 401 -22.04 14.41 -3.61
C THR A 401 -21.16 15.63 -3.81
N GLN A 402 -21.74 16.82 -3.77
CA GLN A 402 -21.00 18.09 -3.81
C GLN A 402 -20.03 18.22 -2.60
N PHE A 403 -20.36 17.63 -1.48
CA PHE A 403 -19.49 17.55 -0.31
C PHE A 403 -18.40 16.46 -0.45
N GLY A 404 -18.51 15.59 -1.45
CA GLY A 404 -17.71 14.38 -1.59
C GLY A 404 -16.21 14.61 -1.61
N TYR A 405 -15.73 15.68 -2.26
CA TYR A 405 -14.30 16.02 -2.30
C TYR A 405 -13.71 16.24 -0.90
N TYR A 406 -14.39 17.03 -0.07
CA TYR A 406 -13.93 17.35 1.30
C TYR A 406 -14.04 16.16 2.25
N TYR A 407 -15.12 15.39 2.11
CA TYR A 407 -15.33 14.17 2.89
C TYR A 407 -14.24 13.14 2.60
N LEU A 408 -13.92 12.95 1.33
CA LEU A 408 -12.87 12.07 0.85
C LEU A 408 -11.48 12.49 1.36
N ASP A 409 -11.11 13.77 1.21
CA ASP A 409 -9.83 14.30 1.68
C ASP A 409 -9.66 14.09 3.20
N GLY A 410 -10.72 14.32 3.96
CA GLY A 410 -10.73 14.07 5.40
C GLY A 410 -10.48 12.61 5.74
N ILE A 411 -11.19 11.67 5.10
CA ILE A 411 -11.02 10.24 5.35
C ILE A 411 -9.62 9.78 4.92
N ASP A 412 -9.17 10.15 3.72
CA ASP A 412 -7.86 9.77 3.18
C ASP A 412 -6.73 10.21 4.11
N ARG A 413 -6.80 11.44 4.60
CA ARG A 413 -5.80 12.01 5.53
C ARG A 413 -5.72 11.23 6.84
N TRP A 414 -6.86 10.94 7.47
CA TRP A 414 -6.87 10.30 8.79
C TRP A 414 -6.58 8.79 8.72
N ILE A 415 -7.13 8.09 7.72
CA ILE A 415 -6.90 6.65 7.61
C ILE A 415 -5.44 6.32 7.28
N ASN A 416 -4.80 7.10 6.41
CA ASN A 416 -3.43 6.83 5.99
C ASN A 416 -2.39 7.33 6.99
N ASN A 417 -2.57 8.52 7.57
CA ASN A 417 -1.55 9.10 8.45
C ASN A 417 -1.66 8.59 9.90
N VAL A 418 -2.82 8.18 10.35
CA VAL A 418 -3.04 7.73 11.73
C VAL A 418 -3.44 6.26 11.77
N GLY A 419 -4.52 5.90 11.06
CA GLY A 419 -5.08 4.55 11.12
C GLY A 419 -4.10 3.48 10.64
N LEU A 420 -3.51 3.68 9.47
CA LEU A 420 -2.56 2.74 8.86
C LEU A 420 -1.30 2.56 9.73
N VAL A 421 -0.71 3.66 10.20
CA VAL A 421 0.49 3.61 11.04
C VAL A 421 0.21 2.88 12.36
N PHE A 422 -0.94 3.13 12.98
CA PHE A 422 -1.36 2.45 14.21
C PHE A 422 -1.56 0.95 13.99
N VAL A 423 -2.16 0.56 12.88
CA VAL A 423 -2.42 -0.86 12.57
C VAL A 423 -1.12 -1.61 12.34
N VAL A 424 -0.17 -1.04 11.59
CA VAL A 424 1.17 -1.64 11.39
C VAL A 424 1.93 -1.74 12.71
N TRP A 425 1.85 -0.71 13.58
CA TRP A 425 2.40 -0.78 14.92
C TRP A 425 1.80 -1.93 15.73
N ALA A 426 0.46 -2.08 15.74
CA ALA A 426 -0.22 -3.16 16.47
C ALA A 426 0.15 -4.55 15.93
N GLU A 427 0.37 -4.67 14.63
CA GLU A 427 0.85 -5.88 13.96
C GLU A 427 2.27 -6.24 14.44
N CYS A 428 3.19 -5.29 14.42
CA CYS A 428 4.56 -5.48 14.92
C CYS A 428 4.57 -5.88 16.40
N VAL A 429 3.80 -5.21 17.26
CA VAL A 429 3.67 -5.56 18.68
C VAL A 429 3.11 -6.97 18.86
N SER A 430 2.13 -7.36 18.05
CA SER A 430 1.55 -8.72 18.09
C SER A 430 2.60 -9.80 17.86
N ALA A 431 3.53 -9.57 16.92
CA ALA A 431 4.55 -10.52 16.52
C ALA A 431 5.76 -10.52 17.44
N THR A 432 6.20 -9.36 17.91
CA THR A 432 7.46 -9.22 18.65
C THR A 432 7.30 -9.32 20.16
N THR A 433 6.15 -8.89 20.69
CA THR A 433 5.92 -8.81 22.14
C THR A 433 4.98 -9.92 22.63
N VAL A 434 3.97 -10.29 21.84
CA VAL A 434 2.93 -11.20 22.34
C VAL A 434 3.11 -12.64 21.86
N TYR A 435 3.58 -12.80 20.61
CA TYR A 435 3.72 -14.12 20.01
C TYR A 435 4.83 -14.92 20.67
N ARG A 436 4.49 -16.11 21.20
CA ARG A 436 5.43 -17.07 21.79
C ARG A 436 6.44 -16.42 22.77
N PHE A 437 5.97 -15.50 23.61
CA PHE A 437 6.84 -14.74 24.50
C PHE A 437 7.67 -15.64 25.42
N GLU A 438 7.12 -16.78 25.87
CA GLU A 438 7.84 -17.76 26.69
C GLU A 438 9.06 -18.33 25.97
N ASP A 439 8.88 -18.75 24.71
CA ASP A 439 9.97 -19.27 23.88
C ASP A 439 11.06 -18.20 23.60
N VAL A 440 10.63 -16.95 23.47
CA VAL A 440 11.55 -15.82 23.28
C VAL A 440 12.33 -15.57 24.56
N VAL A 441 11.66 -15.56 25.71
CA VAL A 441 12.28 -15.40 27.02
C VAL A 441 13.27 -16.55 27.31
N ASP A 442 12.92 -17.77 26.96
CA ASP A 442 13.82 -18.93 27.13
C ASP A 442 15.10 -18.80 26.29
N GLN A 443 15.01 -18.20 25.10
CA GLN A 443 16.14 -18.04 24.20
C GLN A 443 17.03 -16.86 24.54
N VAL A 444 16.44 -15.67 24.72
CA VAL A 444 17.21 -14.43 24.93
C VAL A 444 17.38 -14.05 26.39
N GLY A 445 16.61 -14.66 27.26
CA GLY A 445 16.55 -14.35 28.70
C GLY A 445 15.56 -13.25 29.02
N LEU A 446 14.95 -13.33 30.21
CA LEU A 446 13.93 -12.38 30.68
C LEU A 446 14.45 -10.93 30.70
N GLN A 447 15.70 -10.73 31.10
CA GLN A 447 16.30 -9.38 31.19
C GLN A 447 16.39 -8.71 29.83
N SER A 448 16.84 -9.43 28.80
CA SER A 448 16.91 -8.92 27.41
C SER A 448 15.52 -8.63 26.85
N TYR A 449 14.57 -9.55 27.07
CA TYR A 449 13.19 -9.37 26.60
C TYR A 449 12.53 -8.15 27.26
N VAL A 450 12.66 -8.00 28.58
CA VAL A 450 12.08 -6.85 29.32
C VAL A 450 12.77 -5.55 28.91
N ALA A 451 14.09 -5.53 28.80
CA ALA A 451 14.83 -4.35 28.36
C ALA A 451 14.38 -3.87 26.99
N TYR A 452 14.29 -4.78 26.01
CA TYR A 452 13.84 -4.43 24.66
C TYR A 452 12.41 -3.83 24.66
N ASN A 453 11.45 -4.51 25.31
CA ASN A 453 10.07 -4.05 25.31
C ASN A 453 9.89 -2.75 26.13
N ALA A 454 10.55 -2.62 27.27
CA ALA A 454 10.55 -1.38 28.06
C ALA A 454 11.18 -0.22 27.27
N GLY A 455 12.26 -0.48 26.54
CA GLY A 455 12.90 0.49 25.66
C GLY A 455 12.00 0.91 24.53
N PHE A 456 11.32 -0.03 23.86
CA PHE A 456 10.41 0.25 22.77
C PHE A 456 9.20 1.11 23.21
N PHE A 457 8.47 0.67 24.22
CA PHE A 457 7.30 1.40 24.71
C PHE A 457 7.69 2.68 25.47
N GLY A 458 8.76 2.63 26.27
CA GLY A 458 9.26 3.79 27.00
C GLY A 458 9.80 4.89 26.09
N ALA A 459 10.51 4.53 25.02
CA ALA A 459 10.98 5.46 24.01
C ALA A 459 9.82 6.18 23.30
N GLN A 460 8.78 5.44 22.93
CA GLN A 460 7.59 6.01 22.32
C GLN A 460 6.86 6.98 23.25
N LEU A 461 6.65 6.59 24.51
CA LEU A 461 5.98 7.44 25.50
C LEU A 461 6.78 8.72 25.77
N LEU A 462 8.10 8.60 25.97
CA LEU A 462 8.97 9.76 26.19
C LEU A 462 9.06 10.65 24.95
N SER A 463 9.10 10.06 23.74
CA SER A 463 9.05 10.80 22.49
C SER A 463 7.77 11.64 22.37
N LEU A 464 6.61 11.08 22.71
CA LEU A 464 5.33 11.78 22.71
C LEU A 464 5.30 12.93 23.75
N ILE A 465 5.75 12.67 24.97
CA ILE A 465 5.75 13.68 26.04
C ILE A 465 6.70 14.84 25.69
N ILE A 466 7.95 14.52 25.31
CA ILE A 466 8.94 15.54 24.97
C ILE A 466 8.56 16.28 23.70
N GLY A 467 8.03 15.58 22.70
CA GLY A 467 7.54 16.19 21.45
C GLY A 467 6.41 17.18 21.68
N HIS A 468 5.59 16.96 22.71
CA HIS A 468 4.50 17.85 23.08
C HIS A 468 4.95 19.06 23.93
N ILE A 469 5.93 18.86 24.79
CA ILE A 469 6.40 19.90 25.75
C ILE A 469 7.48 20.79 25.13
N VAL A 470 8.45 20.18 24.44
CA VAL A 470 9.66 20.88 23.94
C VAL A 470 9.58 21.13 22.44
N GLY A 471 9.09 20.16 21.66
CA GLY A 471 8.99 20.21 20.21
C GLY A 471 9.20 18.83 19.58
N VAL A 472 8.62 18.67 18.39
CA VAL A 472 8.58 17.39 17.67
C VAL A 472 9.99 16.85 17.41
N GLU A 473 10.93 17.69 17.02
CA GLU A 473 12.31 17.29 16.72
C GLU A 473 13.04 16.72 17.93
N ALA A 474 12.88 17.39 19.09
CA ALA A 474 13.44 16.93 20.35
C ALA A 474 12.82 15.60 20.78
N GLY A 475 11.50 15.46 20.65
CA GLY A 475 10.78 14.23 20.96
C GLY A 475 11.25 13.05 20.10
N VAL A 476 11.36 13.24 18.80
CA VAL A 476 11.85 12.23 17.86
C VAL A 476 13.30 11.84 18.18
N GLY A 477 14.19 12.83 18.38
CA GLY A 477 15.59 12.57 18.70
C GLY A 477 15.78 11.77 19.98
N VAL A 478 15.08 12.13 21.05
CA VAL A 478 15.14 11.41 22.34
C VAL A 478 14.53 10.01 22.21
N GLY A 479 13.37 9.88 21.54
CA GLY A 479 12.73 8.58 21.34
C GLY A 479 13.62 7.60 20.59
N PHE A 480 14.16 7.99 19.44
CA PHE A 480 15.08 7.15 18.68
C PHE A 480 16.38 6.86 19.46
N GLY A 481 16.96 7.85 20.12
CA GLY A 481 18.17 7.68 20.92
C GLY A 481 17.97 6.63 22.02
N ILE A 482 16.90 6.72 22.80
CA ILE A 482 16.57 5.75 23.85
C ILE A 482 16.33 4.37 23.25
N PHE A 483 15.54 4.28 22.19
CA PHE A 483 15.24 2.99 21.54
C PHE A 483 16.50 2.29 21.05
N ILE A 484 17.42 3.00 20.39
CA ILE A 484 18.68 2.45 19.90
C ILE A 484 19.56 1.98 21.07
N ILE A 485 19.75 2.83 22.09
CA ILE A 485 20.60 2.51 23.24
C ILE A 485 20.08 1.26 23.97
N VAL A 486 18.77 1.23 24.25
CA VAL A 486 18.17 0.10 24.98
C VAL A 486 18.10 -1.16 24.11
N SER A 487 17.93 -1.03 22.81
CA SER A 487 18.00 -2.18 21.88
C SER A 487 19.41 -2.80 21.86
N ILE A 488 20.45 -1.97 21.83
CA ILE A 488 21.84 -2.42 21.92
C ILE A 488 22.08 -3.12 23.28
N ALA A 489 21.64 -2.50 24.37
CA ALA A 489 21.75 -3.08 25.71
C ALA A 489 21.03 -4.43 25.81
N ALA A 490 19.84 -4.55 25.25
CA ALA A 490 19.08 -5.81 25.22
C ALA A 490 19.83 -6.93 24.48
N VAL A 491 20.53 -6.61 23.40
CA VAL A 491 21.36 -7.58 22.66
C VAL A 491 22.60 -7.98 23.44
N VAL A 492 23.23 -7.04 24.10
CA VAL A 492 24.45 -7.32 24.93
C VAL A 492 24.12 -8.25 26.12
N VAL A 493 22.95 -8.06 26.71
CA VAL A 493 22.50 -8.84 27.90
C VAL A 493 21.86 -10.18 27.48
N ALA A 494 21.59 -10.41 26.22
CA ALA A 494 20.94 -11.64 25.74
C ALA A 494 21.78 -12.89 26.04
N ARG A 495 21.14 -13.90 26.64
CA ARG A 495 21.80 -15.15 27.10
C ARG A 495 22.33 -16.03 25.98
N THR A 496 21.68 -16.06 24.86
CA THR A 496 22.08 -16.94 23.76
C THR A 496 23.07 -16.21 22.89
N PRO A 497 24.24 -16.80 22.62
CA PRO A 497 25.05 -16.34 21.51
C PRO A 497 24.26 -16.60 20.22
N THR A 498 23.47 -15.62 19.82
CA THR A 498 22.75 -15.58 18.53
C THR A 498 23.65 -15.96 17.36
N ALA A 499 24.97 -15.84 17.54
CA ALA A 499 26.01 -16.27 16.63
C ALA A 499 25.93 -17.76 16.23
N GLU A 500 25.64 -18.66 17.18
CA GLU A 500 25.68 -20.10 16.91
C GLU A 500 24.48 -20.60 16.11
N VAL A 501 23.29 -20.08 16.43
CA VAL A 501 22.06 -20.36 15.68
C VAL A 501 22.10 -19.68 14.32
N THR A 502 22.67 -18.49 14.23
CA THR A 502 22.79 -17.70 13.01
C THR A 502 23.86 -18.25 12.08
N ALA A 503 25.03 -18.65 12.60
CA ALA A 503 26.11 -19.25 11.81
C ALA A 503 25.69 -20.57 11.17
N ARG A 504 24.89 -21.40 11.85
CA ARG A 504 24.37 -22.66 11.29
C ARG A 504 23.33 -22.46 10.18
N ARG A 505 22.57 -21.36 10.18
CA ARG A 505 21.49 -21.11 9.20
C ARG A 505 21.89 -20.20 8.04
N PHE A 506 22.82 -19.28 8.22
CA PHE A 506 23.19 -18.27 7.22
C PHE A 506 24.66 -18.27 6.78
N GLY A 507 25.45 -19.27 7.18
CA GLY A 507 26.81 -19.45 6.67
C GLY A 507 27.72 -18.25 6.83
N GLY A 508 28.28 -18.03 8.02
CA GLY A 508 29.48 -17.22 8.21
C GLY A 508 29.36 -15.69 8.32
N TYR A 509 28.18 -15.11 8.24
CA TYR A 509 27.97 -13.65 8.38
C TYR A 509 27.87 -13.19 9.85
N GLY A 510 28.76 -13.63 10.72
CA GLY A 510 28.58 -13.62 12.17
C GLY A 510 28.53 -12.27 12.90
N TYR A 511 29.15 -11.16 12.42
CA TYR A 511 29.19 -9.90 13.16
C TYR A 511 28.32 -8.78 12.56
N ALA A 512 28.23 -8.68 11.26
CA ALA A 512 27.30 -7.76 10.59
C ALA A 512 25.84 -8.16 10.84
N SER A 513 25.59 -9.45 11.13
CA SER A 513 24.28 -9.99 11.46
C SER A 513 23.74 -9.50 12.80
N LYS A 514 24.52 -9.11 13.80
CA LYS A 514 23.99 -8.61 15.08
C LYS A 514 23.22 -7.28 14.91
N LEU A 515 23.73 -6.36 14.11
CA LEU A 515 23.04 -5.10 13.78
C LEU A 515 21.87 -5.34 12.82
N TYR A 516 22.04 -6.23 11.87
CA TYR A 516 20.99 -6.64 10.94
C TYR A 516 19.88 -7.42 11.66
N TYR A 517 20.23 -8.22 12.65
CA TYR A 517 19.29 -8.91 13.53
C TYR A 517 18.51 -7.95 14.43
N LEU A 518 19.11 -6.89 14.92
CA LEU A 518 18.39 -5.87 15.68
C LEU A 518 17.28 -5.21 14.86
N ALA A 519 17.54 -4.93 13.59
CA ALA A 519 16.56 -4.34 12.70
C ALA A 519 15.53 -5.35 12.16
N PHE A 520 15.95 -6.57 11.84
CA PHE A 520 15.13 -7.62 11.25
C PHE A 520 14.50 -8.58 12.27
N TYR A 521 15.18 -8.88 13.36
CA TYR A 521 14.72 -9.87 14.33
C TYR A 521 13.54 -9.38 15.16
N SER A 522 13.46 -8.07 15.37
CA SER A 522 12.33 -7.48 16.09
C SER A 522 11.00 -7.65 15.37
N VAL A 523 10.98 -7.83 14.05
CA VAL A 523 9.71 -7.77 13.27
C VAL A 523 9.40 -9.05 12.50
N SER A 524 10.35 -9.74 11.90
CA SER A 524 10.02 -10.77 10.92
C SER A 524 10.50 -12.20 11.20
N TYR A 525 11.57 -12.38 11.95
CA TYR A 525 12.25 -13.67 11.96
C TYR A 525 11.75 -14.66 13.00
N GLN A 526 11.28 -14.19 14.15
CA GLN A 526 10.69 -15.07 15.17
C GLN A 526 9.38 -15.73 14.71
N SER A 527 8.62 -15.02 13.85
CA SER A 527 7.38 -15.55 13.30
C SER A 527 7.60 -16.55 12.14
N CYS A 528 8.71 -16.44 11.39
CA CYS A 528 8.96 -17.28 10.22
C CYS A 528 9.68 -18.60 10.48
N SER A 529 10.56 -18.66 11.48
CA SER A 529 11.51 -19.78 11.58
C SER A 529 11.02 -20.99 12.38
N ARG A 530 10.06 -20.84 13.28
CA ARG A 530 9.57 -21.91 14.14
C ARG A 530 8.23 -22.55 13.78
N PRO A 531 7.21 -21.85 13.24
CA PRO A 531 6.02 -22.54 12.79
C PRO A 531 6.31 -23.62 11.73
N CYS A 532 7.40 -23.44 10.97
CA CYS A 532 7.82 -24.40 9.97
C CYS A 532 8.60 -25.63 10.52
N ALA A 533 9.29 -25.48 11.66
CA ALA A 533 10.08 -26.58 12.24
C ALA A 533 9.24 -27.50 13.13
N ASP A 534 8.28 -26.96 13.87
CA ASP A 534 7.48 -27.74 14.84
C ASP A 534 6.38 -28.57 14.16
N ILE A 535 5.97 -28.20 12.93
CA ILE A 535 4.98 -28.99 12.17
C ILE A 535 5.60 -30.25 11.57
N SER A 536 6.92 -30.26 11.34
CA SER A 536 7.62 -31.46 10.85
C SER A 536 7.99 -32.45 11.95
N SER A 537 8.06 -32.03 13.22
CA SER A 537 8.39 -32.89 14.37
C SER A 537 7.18 -33.43 15.12
N GLY A 538 5.97 -32.93 14.86
CA GLY A 538 4.74 -33.35 15.54
C GLY A 538 4.02 -34.58 14.96
N GLN A 539 4.63 -35.30 13.99
CA GLN A 539 4.02 -36.49 13.38
C GLN A 539 4.64 -37.84 13.80
N SER A 540 5.30 -37.92 14.93
CA SER A 540 5.78 -39.20 15.43
C SER A 540 5.63 -39.36 16.93
N THR A 541 4.42 -39.31 17.47
CA THR A 541 4.04 -40.06 18.67
C THR A 541 2.53 -40.07 18.83
N SER A 542 1.89 -41.13 18.36
CA SER A 542 0.68 -41.68 19.00
C SER A 542 0.79 -43.18 18.99
N PRO A 543 0.36 -43.87 20.04
CA PRO A 543 -0.26 -45.16 19.80
C PRO A 543 -1.69 -44.96 19.36
#